data_812e45c678bb9508ff31f1e58a278bc1
#
_entry.id   812e45c678bb9508ff31f1e58a278bc1
#
_cell.length_a   1.000
_cell.length_b   1.000
_cell.length_c   1.000
_cell.angle_alpha   90.00
_cell.angle_beta   90.00
_cell.angle_gamma   90.00
#
_symmetry.space_group_name_H-M   'P 1'
#
loop_
_entity.id
_entity.type
_entity.pdbx_description
1 polymer ?
#
loop_
_entity_poly.entity_id
_entity_poly.type
_entity_poly.pdbx_seq_one_letter_code
_entity_poly.pdbx_strand_id
1 'polypeptide(L)'
;MDKNMKILIVDDFSTMRRIIKNLLRDLGFNNTQEADDGTTGLPMLQTGNYDFLVTDWNMPGMTGIDLLRTVRADPKLQSLPVLMVTAEAKKDQIVLAAKEGVNGYIVKPFTAQTLKEKIEKIFERIDG
;
A
#
# COMPACT_ATOMS: atom_id res chain seq x y z
N MET A 1 -6.83 15.34 3.95
CA MET A 1 -6.65 13.88 4.07
C MET A 1 -7.59 13.36 5.14
N ASP A 2 -8.44 12.41 4.77
CA ASP A 2 -9.46 11.87 5.68
C ASP A 2 -8.87 10.81 6.61
N LYS A 3 -8.88 11.07 7.91
CA LYS A 3 -8.36 10.14 8.92
C LYS A 3 -9.26 8.91 9.10
N ASN A 4 -10.47 8.93 8.58
CA ASN A 4 -11.40 7.79 8.63
C ASN A 4 -11.29 6.89 7.41
N MET A 5 -10.39 7.19 6.47
CA MET A 5 -10.23 6.38 5.28
C MET A 5 -9.90 4.94 5.63
N LYS A 6 -10.45 4.01 4.83
CA LYS A 6 -10.27 2.58 5.03
C LYS A 6 -9.01 2.11 4.32
N ILE A 7 -8.08 1.55 5.07
CA ILE A 7 -6.74 1.18 4.58
C ILE A 7 -6.57 -0.34 4.66
N LEU A 8 -6.11 -0.94 3.55
CA LEU A 8 -5.70 -2.34 3.56
C LEU A 8 -4.18 -2.42 3.58
N ILE A 9 -3.66 -3.23 4.50
CA ILE A 9 -2.22 -3.51 4.63
C ILE A 9 -1.99 -4.95 4.17
N VAL A 10 -1.17 -5.13 3.13
CA VAL A 10 -0.88 -6.46 2.56
C VAL A 10 0.63 -6.73 2.68
N ASP A 11 0.97 -7.73 3.47
CA ASP A 11 2.36 -8.16 3.69
C ASP A 11 2.30 -9.57 4.27
N ASP A 12 3.14 -10.49 3.80
CA ASP A 12 3.14 -11.87 4.29
C ASP A 12 3.77 -12.00 5.68
N PHE A 13 4.43 -10.95 6.15
CA PHE A 13 5.10 -10.94 7.45
C PHE A 13 4.23 -10.22 8.49
N SER A 14 3.63 -10.99 9.42
CA SER A 14 2.68 -10.44 10.39
C SER A 14 3.26 -9.35 11.29
N THR A 15 4.56 -9.46 11.63
CA THR A 15 5.23 -8.44 12.43
C THR A 15 5.28 -7.10 11.69
N MET A 16 5.54 -7.13 10.39
CA MET A 16 5.58 -5.91 9.58
C MET A 16 4.18 -5.30 9.45
N ARG A 17 3.14 -6.11 9.25
CA ARG A 17 1.76 -5.60 9.24
C ARG A 17 1.42 -4.88 10.53
N ARG A 18 1.81 -5.45 11.67
CA ARG A 18 1.58 -4.83 12.98
C ARG A 18 2.35 -3.50 13.13
N ILE A 19 3.60 -3.45 12.67
CA ILE A 19 4.41 -2.22 12.71
C ILE A 19 3.72 -1.12 11.89
N ILE A 20 3.33 -1.43 10.65
CA ILE A 20 2.66 -0.46 9.77
C ILE A 20 1.33 0.00 10.39
N LYS A 21 0.54 -0.95 10.88
CA LYS A 21 -0.74 -0.65 11.54
C LYS A 21 -0.56 0.30 12.72
N ASN A 22 0.43 0.04 13.57
CA ASN A 22 0.70 0.88 14.74
C ASN A 22 1.18 2.27 14.34
N LEU A 23 2.02 2.38 13.30
CA LEU A 23 2.47 3.67 12.79
C LEU A 23 1.32 4.47 12.20
N LEU A 24 0.44 3.82 11.44
CA LEU A 24 -0.76 4.46 10.89
C LEU A 24 -1.68 4.96 12.00
N ARG A 25 -1.88 4.14 13.04
CA ARG A 25 -2.67 4.53 14.20
C ARG A 25 -2.08 5.77 14.88
N ASP A 26 -0.76 5.81 15.04
CA ASP A 26 -0.08 6.96 15.65
C ASP A 26 -0.23 8.22 14.81
N LEU A 27 -0.42 8.08 13.50
CA LEU A 27 -0.70 9.20 12.60
C LEU A 27 -2.19 9.57 12.54
N GLY A 28 -3.03 8.83 13.27
CA GLY A 28 -4.47 9.10 13.35
C GLY A 28 -5.35 8.22 12.47
N PHE A 29 -4.78 7.22 11.78
CA PHE A 29 -5.52 6.30 10.92
C PHE A 29 -5.84 5.02 11.67
N ASN A 30 -7.10 4.83 12.03
CA ASN A 30 -7.54 3.70 12.84
C ASN A 30 -8.37 2.66 12.08
N ASN A 31 -8.80 2.98 10.86
CA ASN A 31 -9.65 2.09 10.07
C ASN A 31 -8.81 1.24 9.12
N THR A 32 -8.08 0.27 9.69
CA THR A 32 -7.16 -0.58 8.95
C THR A 32 -7.60 -2.04 8.97
N GLN A 33 -7.36 -2.74 7.86
CA GLN A 33 -7.54 -4.18 7.74
C GLN A 33 -6.24 -4.77 7.21
N GLU A 34 -6.06 -6.07 7.35
CA GLU A 34 -4.83 -6.77 6.97
C GLU A 34 -5.10 -7.96 6.07
N ALA A 35 -4.15 -8.24 5.17
CA ALA A 35 -4.11 -9.46 4.38
C ALA A 35 -2.67 -9.95 4.30
N ASP A 36 -2.48 -11.26 4.18
CA ASP A 36 -1.15 -11.88 4.21
C ASP A 36 -0.48 -11.95 2.83
N ASP A 37 -1.25 -11.84 1.75
CA ASP A 37 -0.70 -11.73 0.40
C ASP A 37 -1.75 -11.16 -0.57
N GLY A 38 -1.36 -11.04 -1.85
CA GLY A 38 -2.23 -10.48 -2.88
C GLY A 38 -3.46 -11.34 -3.17
N THR A 39 -3.35 -12.67 -3.03
CA THR A 39 -4.50 -13.56 -3.29
C THR A 39 -5.59 -13.40 -2.25
N THR A 40 -5.23 -13.08 -1.01
CA THR A 40 -6.17 -12.77 0.07
C THR A 40 -6.64 -11.32 -0.02
N GLY A 41 -5.74 -10.40 -0.33
CA GLY A 41 -6.04 -8.96 -0.35
C GLY A 41 -6.92 -8.53 -1.52
N LEU A 42 -6.75 -9.13 -2.69
CA LEU A 42 -7.51 -8.70 -3.87
C LEU A 42 -9.03 -8.84 -3.70
N PRO A 43 -9.56 -9.98 -3.22
CA PRO A 43 -11.00 -10.06 -2.96
C PRO A 43 -11.50 -9.03 -1.95
N MET A 44 -10.69 -8.70 -0.95
CA MET A 44 -11.03 -7.67 0.03
C MET A 44 -11.17 -6.31 -0.65
N LEU A 45 -10.22 -5.96 -1.53
CA LEU A 45 -10.25 -4.71 -2.28
C LEU A 45 -11.48 -4.63 -3.19
N GLN A 46 -11.84 -5.75 -3.83
CA GLN A 46 -12.96 -5.79 -4.77
C GLN A 46 -14.31 -5.59 -4.10
N THR A 47 -14.44 -5.97 -2.84
CA THR A 47 -15.73 -5.96 -2.13
C THR A 47 -15.80 -4.97 -0.96
N GLY A 48 -14.68 -4.39 -0.55
CA GLY A 48 -14.58 -3.71 0.73
C GLY A 48 -14.58 -2.17 0.71
N ASN A 49 -14.61 -1.53 -0.43
CA ASN A 49 -14.59 -0.06 -0.57
C ASN A 49 -13.41 0.58 0.16
N TYR A 50 -12.21 0.11 -0.13
CA TYR A 50 -10.98 0.66 0.46
C TYR A 50 -10.59 1.98 -0.21
N ASP A 51 -9.95 2.85 0.59
CA ASP A 51 -9.51 4.18 0.14
C ASP A 51 -8.00 4.25 -0.08
N PHE A 52 -7.25 3.28 0.44
CA PHE A 52 -5.80 3.27 0.36
C PHE A 52 -5.27 1.85 0.53
N LEU A 53 -4.26 1.49 -0.27
CA LEU A 53 -3.57 0.19 -0.19
C LEU A 53 -2.11 0.40 0.15
N VAL A 54 -1.63 -0.30 1.17
CA VAL A 54 -0.20 -0.39 1.53
C VAL A 54 0.21 -1.84 1.32
N THR A 55 1.15 -2.11 0.43
CA THR A 55 1.53 -3.48 0.09
C THR A 55 3.04 -3.67 -0.02
N ASP A 56 3.53 -4.86 0.36
CA ASP A 56 4.88 -5.29 0.04
C ASP A 56 4.94 -5.78 -1.42
N TRP A 57 6.13 -5.95 -1.95
CA TRP A 57 6.39 -6.53 -3.27
C TRP A 57 6.47 -8.06 -3.19
N ASN A 58 7.35 -8.57 -2.33
CA ASN A 58 7.63 -10.01 -2.23
C ASN A 58 6.67 -10.72 -1.31
N MET A 59 5.70 -11.40 -1.90
CA MET A 59 4.69 -12.18 -1.21
C MET A 59 4.43 -13.47 -1.97
N PRO A 60 4.12 -14.59 -1.30
CA PRO A 60 3.75 -15.81 -2.00
C PRO A 60 2.42 -15.63 -2.75
N GLY A 61 2.21 -16.44 -3.77
CA GLY A 61 1.00 -16.37 -4.58
C GLY A 61 1.03 -15.17 -5.50
N MET A 62 0.36 -14.09 -5.12
CA MET A 62 0.33 -12.85 -5.90
C MET A 62 1.29 -11.84 -5.30
N THR A 63 2.29 -11.40 -6.06
CA THR A 63 3.24 -10.36 -5.64
C THR A 63 2.59 -8.98 -5.58
N GLY A 64 3.26 -8.05 -4.90
CA GLY A 64 2.76 -6.66 -4.83
C GLY A 64 2.65 -5.98 -6.19
N ILE A 65 3.60 -6.27 -7.10
CA ILE A 65 3.52 -5.69 -8.46
C ILE A 65 2.35 -6.29 -9.24
N ASP A 66 2.07 -7.58 -9.09
CA ASP A 66 0.92 -8.21 -9.72
C ASP A 66 -0.39 -7.68 -9.15
N LEU A 67 -0.43 -7.45 -7.84
CA LEU A 67 -1.60 -6.84 -7.19
C LEU A 67 -1.82 -5.43 -7.73
N LEU A 68 -0.76 -4.63 -7.85
CA LEU A 68 -0.84 -3.27 -8.41
C LEU A 68 -1.38 -3.28 -9.84
N ARG A 69 -0.87 -4.17 -10.69
CA ARG A 69 -1.33 -4.31 -12.08
C ARG A 69 -2.81 -4.65 -12.14
N THR A 70 -3.24 -5.57 -11.29
CA THR A 70 -4.65 -6.00 -11.23
C THR A 70 -5.54 -4.85 -10.76
N VAL A 71 -5.10 -4.10 -9.75
CA VAL A 71 -5.83 -2.93 -9.25
C VAL A 71 -5.98 -1.89 -10.36
N ARG A 72 -4.93 -1.58 -11.11
CA ARG A 72 -4.97 -0.58 -12.17
C ARG A 72 -5.80 -1.03 -13.37
N ALA A 73 -5.94 -2.34 -13.60
CA ALA A 73 -6.76 -2.89 -14.67
C ALA A 73 -8.24 -3.02 -14.31
N ASP A 74 -8.59 -2.94 -13.03
CA ASP A 74 -9.97 -3.06 -12.57
C ASP A 74 -10.64 -1.69 -12.58
N PRO A 75 -11.73 -1.50 -13.35
CA PRO A 75 -12.42 -0.19 -13.42
C PRO A 75 -12.87 0.36 -12.05
N LYS A 76 -13.14 -0.53 -11.09
CA LYS A 76 -13.55 -0.10 -9.74
C LYS A 76 -12.37 0.35 -8.88
N LEU A 77 -11.15 -0.14 -9.18
CA LEU A 77 -9.98 0.03 -8.32
C LEU A 77 -8.88 0.87 -8.98
N GLN A 78 -9.03 1.20 -10.25
CA GLN A 78 -7.94 1.79 -11.04
C GLN A 78 -7.39 3.10 -10.49
N SER A 79 -8.15 3.81 -9.67
CA SER A 79 -7.73 5.08 -9.05
C SER A 79 -7.32 4.93 -7.59
N LEU A 80 -7.34 3.70 -7.05
CA LEU A 80 -6.97 3.46 -5.66
C LEU A 80 -5.53 3.89 -5.39
N PRO A 81 -5.30 4.77 -4.41
CA PRO A 81 -3.93 5.11 -4.03
C PRO A 81 -3.20 3.90 -3.48
N VAL A 82 -1.96 3.68 -3.95
CA VAL A 82 -1.14 2.54 -3.55
C VAL A 82 0.23 3.01 -3.10
N LEU A 83 0.64 2.60 -1.91
CA LEU A 83 1.98 2.77 -1.37
C LEU A 83 2.65 1.41 -1.28
N MET A 84 3.80 1.25 -1.90
CA MET A 84 4.58 0.02 -1.77
C MET A 84 5.63 0.19 -0.69
N VAL A 85 5.67 -0.75 0.27
CA VAL A 85 6.62 -0.76 1.39
C VAL A 85 7.35 -2.09 1.34
N THR A 86 8.60 -2.08 0.91
CA THR A 86 9.31 -3.31 0.57
C THR A 86 10.82 -3.22 0.80
N ALA A 87 11.48 -4.37 0.93
CA ALA A 87 12.94 -4.45 0.98
C ALA A 87 13.58 -4.33 -0.42
N GLU A 88 12.78 -4.32 -1.49
CA GLU A 88 13.28 -4.23 -2.87
C GLU A 88 13.73 -2.80 -3.18
N ALA A 89 15.07 -2.61 -3.26
CA ALA A 89 15.67 -1.28 -3.42
C ALA A 89 16.30 -1.07 -4.80
N LYS A 90 16.22 -2.05 -5.70
CA LYS A 90 16.84 -1.94 -7.02
C LYS A 90 16.11 -0.90 -7.87
N LYS A 91 16.90 -0.08 -8.58
CA LYS A 91 16.37 1.01 -9.40
C LYS A 91 15.36 0.52 -10.43
N ASP A 92 15.63 -0.60 -11.10
CA ASP A 92 14.75 -1.15 -12.13
C ASP A 92 13.38 -1.57 -11.55
N GLN A 93 13.36 -2.08 -10.32
CA GLN A 93 12.12 -2.44 -9.64
C GLN A 93 11.31 -1.20 -9.26
N ILE A 94 11.98 -0.17 -8.74
CA ILE A 94 11.33 1.09 -8.38
C ILE A 94 10.74 1.74 -9.64
N VAL A 95 11.48 1.74 -10.74
CA VAL A 95 11.02 2.28 -12.02
C VAL A 95 9.82 1.48 -12.54
N LEU A 96 9.86 0.15 -12.43
CA LEU A 96 8.75 -0.70 -12.87
C LEU A 96 7.48 -0.37 -12.07
N ALA A 97 7.58 -0.26 -10.75
CA ALA A 97 6.44 0.09 -9.90
C ALA A 97 5.85 1.46 -10.30
N ALA A 98 6.71 2.43 -10.58
CA ALA A 98 6.27 3.75 -11.02
C ALA A 98 5.52 3.67 -12.36
N LYS A 99 6.03 2.88 -13.31
CA LYS A 99 5.37 2.66 -14.61
C LYS A 99 4.02 1.98 -14.47
N GLU A 100 3.89 1.10 -13.49
CA GLU A 100 2.63 0.40 -13.22
C GLU A 100 1.64 1.25 -12.40
N GLY A 101 2.03 2.45 -12.03
CA GLY A 101 1.13 3.41 -11.41
C GLY A 101 1.10 3.41 -9.90
N VAL A 102 2.20 3.02 -9.24
CA VAL A 102 2.30 3.17 -7.78
C VAL A 102 2.33 4.65 -7.42
N ASN A 103 1.68 5.01 -6.31
CA ASN A 103 1.62 6.40 -5.85
C ASN A 103 2.79 6.79 -4.96
N GLY A 104 3.42 5.80 -4.30
CA GLY A 104 4.60 6.01 -3.48
C GLY A 104 5.34 4.71 -3.25
N TYR A 105 6.62 4.83 -2.86
CA TYR A 105 7.50 3.68 -2.66
C TYR A 105 8.40 3.94 -1.46
N ILE A 106 8.46 2.99 -0.53
CA ILE A 106 9.31 3.06 0.65
C ILE A 106 10.16 1.79 0.72
N VAL A 107 11.46 1.96 0.95
CA VAL A 107 12.39 0.84 1.14
C VAL A 107 12.57 0.57 2.63
N LYS A 108 12.40 -0.68 3.05
CA LYS A 108 12.63 -1.13 4.43
C LYS A 108 14.14 -1.22 4.70
N PRO A 109 14.62 -0.89 5.90
CA PRO A 109 13.86 -0.33 7.02
C PRO A 109 13.55 1.15 6.84
N PHE A 110 12.48 1.63 7.45
CA PHE A 110 12.05 3.01 7.36
C PHE A 110 11.67 3.56 8.73
N THR A 111 11.56 4.89 8.84
CA THR A 111 11.14 5.56 10.07
C THR A 111 9.66 5.96 9.98
N ALA A 112 9.06 6.26 11.15
CA ALA A 112 7.70 6.81 11.20
C ALA A 112 7.60 8.11 10.39
N GLN A 113 8.64 8.94 10.44
CA GLN A 113 8.68 10.20 9.70
C GLN A 113 8.64 9.96 8.18
N THR A 114 9.39 8.97 7.68
CA THR A 114 9.38 8.62 6.25
C THR A 114 7.98 8.17 5.82
N LEU A 115 7.34 7.32 6.60
CA LEU A 115 5.98 6.85 6.29
C LEU A 115 5.00 8.03 6.23
N LYS A 116 5.04 8.90 7.23
CA LYS A 116 4.20 10.10 7.31
C LYS A 116 4.38 10.98 6.06
N GLU A 117 5.63 11.29 5.72
CA GLU A 117 5.94 12.16 4.57
C GLU A 117 5.45 11.57 3.26
N LYS A 118 5.60 10.26 3.06
CA LYS A 118 5.14 9.59 1.84
C LYS A 118 3.62 9.62 1.72
N ILE A 119 2.91 9.35 2.82
CA ILE A 119 1.45 9.41 2.83
C ILE A 119 0.97 10.83 2.54
N GLU A 120 1.57 11.82 3.18
CA GLU A 120 1.22 13.23 2.96
C GLU A 120 1.42 13.63 1.49
N LYS A 121 2.53 13.21 0.87
CA LYS A 121 2.79 13.51 -0.54
C LYS A 121 1.79 12.84 -1.48
N ILE A 122 1.42 11.59 -1.20
CA ILE A 122 0.44 10.88 -2.02
C ILE A 122 -0.89 11.64 -2.04
N PHE A 123 -1.40 12.00 -0.88
CA PHE A 123 -2.71 12.64 -0.78
C PHE A 123 -2.68 14.12 -1.15
N GLU A 124 -1.56 14.79 -0.98
CA GLU A 124 -1.36 16.14 -1.48
C GLU A 124 -1.52 16.20 -3.01
N ARG A 125 -0.94 15.25 -3.72
CA ARG A 125 -1.06 15.17 -5.19
C ARG A 125 -2.48 14.83 -5.65
N ILE A 126 -3.18 13.98 -4.89
CA ILE A 126 -4.55 13.56 -5.20
C ILE A 126 -5.52 14.70 -4.90
N ASP A 127 -5.39 15.34 -3.74
CA ASP A 127 -6.30 16.38 -3.27
C ASP A 127 -5.97 17.76 -3.85
N GLY A 128 -4.74 17.93 -4.27
CA GLY A 128 -4.28 19.16 -4.89
C GLY A 128 -4.60 19.20 -6.35
#